data_51cd0084ec7a373506b658029823f633
#
_entry.id   51cd0084ec7a373506b658029823f633
#
_cell.length_a   1.000
_cell.length_b   1.000
_cell.length_c   1.000
_cell.angle_alpha   90.00
_cell.angle_beta   90.00
_cell.angle_gamma   90.00
#
_symmetry.space_group_name_H-M   'P 1'
#
loop_
_entity.id
_entity.type
_entity.pdbx_description
1 polymer ?
#
loop_
_entity_poly.entity_id
_entity_poly.type
_entity_poly.pdbx_seq_one_letter_code
_entity_poly.pdbx_strand_id
1 'polypeptide(L)'
;RDSRQSRGLGDVYKRQYGGHAHARQIGYNFIKDSNLIDTATSIANDAIELSMAPNCPSKKCDALIAPDQMILQIHESIGHPLELDRILGDERNYAGSSFVNLDMFGRYKYGSEKLNISFNPEQESELASYNFDDDGTPAKKKYLIQNGLLEKPIGSFYSAQRAEQDYVACSRATSWNRPPIDRMGNINMESGDTPLSEMIAAVEDGILLETNNSWSIDDYRNKFQFGCEKGTLIKDGEMKGVVKNPNYRGITKEFWHNLAMVGDESSYSILGTANCGKGEPNQTIFVGHATPSCLFIDIDVFGGE
;
A
#
# COMPACT_ATOMS: atom_id res chain seq x y z
N ARG A 1 8.47 -5.72 20.51
CA ARG A 1 8.62 -6.04 21.96
C ARG A 1 7.31 -6.47 22.60
N ASP A 2 6.16 -6.02 22.10
CA ASP A 2 4.85 -6.32 22.69
C ASP A 2 4.33 -7.72 22.39
N SER A 3 4.70 -8.30 21.27
CA SER A 3 4.25 -9.64 20.87
C SER A 3 4.72 -10.77 21.80
N ARG A 4 5.81 -10.58 22.55
CA ARG A 4 6.30 -11.58 23.51
C ARG A 4 5.62 -11.51 24.87
N GLN A 5 5.08 -10.36 25.27
CA GLN A 5 4.36 -10.21 26.54
C GLN A 5 2.91 -10.70 26.45
N SER A 6 2.28 -10.64 25.27
CA SER A 6 0.91 -11.13 25.10
C SER A 6 0.79 -12.66 25.08
N ARG A 7 1.88 -13.39 24.77
CA ARG A 7 1.88 -14.86 24.72
C ARG A 7 1.62 -15.55 26.09
N GLY A 8 1.72 -14.81 27.19
CA GLY A 8 1.40 -15.33 28.52
C GLY A 8 -0.07 -15.18 28.95
N LEU A 9 -0.88 -14.45 28.18
CA LEU A 9 -2.28 -14.13 28.52
C LEU A 9 -3.31 -14.76 27.56
N GLY A 10 -2.88 -15.66 26.70
CA GLY A 10 -3.70 -16.18 25.60
C GLY A 10 -3.67 -15.25 24.37
N ASP A 11 -4.16 -15.75 23.23
CA ASP A 11 -4.22 -14.97 22.00
C ASP A 11 -5.18 -13.80 22.18
N VAL A 12 -4.64 -12.58 22.11
CA VAL A 12 -5.43 -11.36 22.09
C VAL A 12 -5.58 -10.92 20.64
N TYR A 13 -6.77 -11.10 20.10
CA TYR A 13 -7.08 -10.54 18.79
C TYR A 13 -7.12 -9.04 18.89
N LYS A 14 -6.35 -8.37 18.03
CA LYS A 14 -6.31 -6.92 17.92
C LYS A 14 -7.24 -6.49 16.80
N ARG A 15 -7.95 -5.43 17.02
CA ARG A 15 -8.58 -4.63 15.98
C ARG A 15 -8.22 -3.19 16.22
N GLN A 16 -7.69 -2.52 15.22
CA GLN A 16 -7.21 -1.14 15.34
C GLN A 16 -8.01 -0.21 14.44
N TYR A 17 -8.11 1.05 14.83
CA TYR A 17 -8.62 2.09 13.98
C TYR A 17 -7.64 2.33 12.83
N GLY A 18 -7.94 1.76 11.64
CA GLY A 18 -7.14 1.91 10.42
C GLY A 18 -5.69 1.45 10.50
N GLY A 19 -5.32 0.67 11.50
CA GLY A 19 -3.96 0.16 11.66
C GLY A 19 -2.89 1.26 11.68
N HIS A 20 -1.86 1.11 10.87
CA HIS A 20 -0.77 2.09 10.70
C HIS A 20 -1.07 3.17 9.63
N ALA A 21 -2.24 3.12 9.02
CA ALA A 21 -2.57 3.88 7.82
C ALA A 21 -3.06 5.31 8.08
N HIS A 22 -3.58 5.59 9.28
CA HIS A 22 -4.15 6.90 9.62
C HIS A 22 -3.07 7.92 9.95
N ALA A 23 -2.40 8.43 8.92
CA ALA A 23 -1.43 9.49 9.03
C ALA A 23 -1.66 10.54 7.93
N ARG A 24 -1.89 11.79 8.31
CA ARG A 24 -2.17 12.90 7.40
C ARG A 24 -1.43 14.17 7.81
N GLN A 25 -1.21 15.08 6.87
CA GLN A 25 -0.66 16.41 7.10
C GLN A 25 -1.78 17.42 7.39
N ILE A 26 -2.52 17.18 8.48
CA ILE A 26 -3.59 18.06 8.96
C ILE A 26 -3.47 18.29 10.46
N GLY A 27 -4.12 19.34 10.96
CA GLY A 27 -4.09 19.69 12.38
C GLY A 27 -5.12 18.95 13.23
N TYR A 28 -5.60 19.61 14.29
CA TYR A 28 -6.54 19.06 15.26
C TYR A 28 -7.88 18.56 14.65
N ASN A 29 -8.25 19.03 13.48
CA ASN A 29 -9.42 18.54 12.74
C ASN A 29 -9.35 17.03 12.48
N PHE A 30 -8.15 16.44 12.37
CA PHE A 30 -7.98 14.99 12.27
C PHE A 30 -8.73 14.22 13.36
N ILE A 31 -8.60 14.68 14.62
CA ILE A 31 -9.26 14.04 15.77
C ILE A 31 -10.78 14.20 15.70
N LYS A 32 -11.27 15.38 15.27
CA LYS A 32 -12.69 15.63 15.13
C LYS A 32 -13.32 14.79 14.03
N ASP A 33 -12.64 14.70 12.88
CA ASP A 33 -13.13 14.02 11.68
C ASP A 33 -13.04 12.50 11.81
N SER A 34 -12.19 11.99 12.70
CA SER A 34 -11.96 10.55 12.90
C SER A 34 -13.10 9.83 13.62
N ASN A 35 -14.07 10.56 14.19
CA ASN A 35 -15.22 9.98 14.91
C ASN A 35 -14.84 8.85 15.89
N LEU A 36 -13.77 9.04 16.67
CA LEU A 36 -13.11 7.98 17.47
C LEU A 36 -14.06 7.31 18.47
N ILE A 37 -15.02 8.06 19.02
CA ILE A 37 -15.95 7.54 20.06
C ILE A 37 -16.90 6.50 19.46
N ASP A 38 -17.53 6.81 18.34
CA ASP A 38 -18.45 5.88 17.68
C ASP A 38 -17.70 4.69 17.06
N THR A 39 -16.52 4.94 16.50
CA THR A 39 -15.65 3.91 15.93
C THR A 39 -15.13 2.94 16.99
N ALA A 40 -14.91 3.38 18.24
CA ALA A 40 -14.43 2.52 19.32
C ALA A 40 -15.39 1.35 19.60
N THR A 41 -16.69 1.58 19.57
CA THR A 41 -17.69 0.53 19.76
C THR A 41 -17.66 -0.49 18.62
N SER A 42 -17.57 -0.04 17.39
CA SER A 42 -17.44 -0.92 16.22
C SER A 42 -16.17 -1.78 16.28
N ILE A 43 -15.04 -1.17 16.60
CA ILE A 43 -13.75 -1.88 16.75
C ILE A 43 -13.82 -2.93 17.86
N ALA A 44 -14.47 -2.63 19.00
CA ALA A 44 -14.63 -3.59 20.09
C ALA A 44 -15.49 -4.79 19.66
N ASN A 45 -16.57 -4.56 18.94
CA ASN A 45 -17.43 -5.61 18.40
C ASN A 45 -16.68 -6.48 17.38
N ASP A 46 -15.94 -5.87 16.47
CA ASP A 46 -15.06 -6.58 15.52
C ASP A 46 -14.05 -7.48 16.25
N ALA A 47 -13.42 -6.98 17.33
CA ALA A 47 -12.46 -7.76 18.10
C ALA A 47 -13.10 -8.97 18.79
N ILE A 48 -14.34 -8.84 19.31
CA ILE A 48 -15.11 -9.95 19.89
C ILE A 48 -15.45 -10.97 18.80
N GLU A 49 -15.93 -10.53 17.64
CA GLU A 49 -16.25 -11.40 16.52
C GLU A 49 -15.02 -12.18 16.04
N LEU A 50 -13.89 -11.50 15.85
CA LEU A 50 -12.61 -12.11 15.46
C LEU A 50 -12.11 -13.14 16.46
N SER A 51 -12.33 -12.94 17.77
CA SER A 51 -11.90 -13.89 18.81
C SER A 51 -12.58 -15.26 18.66
N MET A 52 -13.79 -15.28 18.11
CA MET A 52 -14.60 -16.50 17.90
C MET A 52 -14.58 -17.00 16.46
N ALA A 53 -14.04 -16.20 15.53
CA ALA A 53 -14.03 -16.52 14.11
C ALA A 53 -13.16 -17.74 13.79
N PRO A 54 -13.51 -18.55 12.78
CA PRO A 54 -12.62 -19.59 12.26
C PRO A 54 -11.40 -18.98 11.58
N ASN A 55 -10.33 -19.76 11.44
CA ASN A 55 -9.19 -19.37 10.62
C ASN A 55 -9.61 -19.21 9.17
N CYS A 56 -8.94 -18.28 8.48
CA CYS A 56 -9.11 -18.10 7.05
C CYS A 56 -8.79 -19.40 6.29
N PRO A 57 -9.64 -19.86 5.39
CA PRO A 57 -9.36 -21.05 4.59
C PRO A 57 -8.21 -20.80 3.60
N SER A 58 -7.47 -21.88 3.29
CA SER A 58 -6.41 -21.82 2.26
C SER A 58 -7.01 -22.19 0.90
N LYS A 59 -7.06 -21.22 0.00
CA LYS A 59 -7.60 -21.40 -1.36
C LYS A 59 -7.17 -20.27 -2.29
N LYS A 60 -7.32 -20.48 -3.59
CA LYS A 60 -7.34 -19.39 -4.56
C LYS A 60 -8.75 -18.84 -4.70
N CYS A 61 -8.92 -17.55 -4.59
CA CYS A 61 -10.21 -16.87 -4.71
C CYS A 61 -10.03 -15.40 -5.06
N ASP A 62 -11.11 -14.68 -5.24
CA ASP A 62 -11.08 -13.24 -5.44
C ASP A 62 -10.77 -12.53 -4.12
N ALA A 63 -9.91 -11.53 -4.18
CA ALA A 63 -9.52 -10.72 -3.03
C ALA A 63 -9.94 -9.25 -3.25
N LEU A 64 -10.92 -8.81 -2.49
CA LEU A 64 -11.28 -7.40 -2.38
C LEU A 64 -10.43 -6.79 -1.25
N ILE A 65 -9.52 -5.90 -1.61
CA ILE A 65 -8.55 -5.32 -0.66
C ILE A 65 -8.99 -3.90 -0.29
N ALA A 66 -9.22 -3.68 1.00
CA ALA A 66 -9.61 -2.37 1.53
C ALA A 66 -8.46 -1.35 1.46
N PRO A 67 -8.73 -0.05 1.45
CA PRO A 67 -7.71 1.00 1.30
C PRO A 67 -6.58 0.91 2.32
N ASP A 68 -6.88 0.59 3.58
CA ASP A 68 -5.90 0.49 4.67
C ASP A 68 -4.92 -0.69 4.56
N GLN A 69 -5.27 -1.70 3.75
CA GLN A 69 -4.37 -2.75 3.32
C GLN A 69 -3.72 -2.43 1.98
N MET A 70 -4.45 -1.79 1.05
CA MET A 70 -3.93 -1.40 -0.27
C MET A 70 -2.71 -0.48 -0.19
N ILE A 71 -2.64 0.40 0.83
CA ILE A 71 -1.48 1.30 0.98
C ILE A 71 -0.17 0.52 1.09
N LEU A 72 -0.15 -0.60 1.82
CA LEU A 72 1.06 -1.40 1.95
C LEU A 72 1.35 -2.16 0.66
N GLN A 73 0.32 -2.64 -0.03
CA GLN A 73 0.48 -3.27 -1.34
C GLN A 73 1.14 -2.33 -2.34
N ILE A 74 0.69 -1.06 -2.39
CA ILE A 74 1.28 -0.02 -3.24
C ILE A 74 2.70 0.30 -2.79
N HIS A 75 2.91 0.51 -1.48
CA HIS A 75 4.19 0.87 -0.90
C HIS A 75 5.30 -0.12 -1.25
N GLU A 76 5.05 -1.39 -1.00
CA GLU A 76 6.03 -2.46 -1.11
C GLU A 76 6.24 -2.96 -2.54
N SER A 77 5.15 -3.05 -3.34
CA SER A 77 5.22 -3.67 -4.65
C SER A 77 5.18 -2.69 -5.84
N ILE A 78 5.00 -1.39 -5.57
CA ILE A 78 5.13 -0.32 -6.58
C ILE A 78 6.12 0.75 -6.10
N GLY A 79 5.93 1.30 -4.90
CA GLY A 79 6.76 2.39 -4.40
C GLY A 79 8.25 2.06 -4.40
N HIS A 80 8.67 1.15 -3.55
CA HIS A 80 10.08 0.78 -3.40
C HIS A 80 10.73 0.22 -4.68
N PRO A 81 10.09 -0.66 -5.47
CA PRO A 81 10.74 -1.14 -6.69
C PRO A 81 10.93 -0.08 -7.77
N LEU A 82 10.20 1.03 -7.74
CA LEU A 82 10.35 2.12 -8.70
C LEU A 82 11.33 3.22 -8.25
N GLU A 83 11.90 3.17 -7.04
CA GLU A 83 12.94 4.10 -6.60
C GLU A 83 14.20 3.91 -7.45
N LEU A 84 14.61 4.98 -8.14
CA LEU A 84 15.61 4.88 -9.21
C LEU A 84 17.02 4.57 -8.69
N ASP A 85 17.40 5.12 -7.54
CA ASP A 85 18.67 4.78 -6.88
C ASP A 85 18.73 3.31 -6.47
N ARG A 86 17.61 2.70 -6.08
CA ARG A 86 17.48 1.26 -5.84
C ARG A 86 17.70 0.47 -7.14
N ILE A 87 17.09 0.89 -8.25
CA ILE A 87 17.26 0.27 -9.57
C ILE A 87 18.74 0.35 -10.01
N LEU A 88 19.39 1.48 -9.73
CA LEU A 88 20.83 1.68 -10.00
C LEU A 88 21.75 0.90 -9.07
N GLY A 89 21.23 0.37 -7.97
CA GLY A 89 21.97 -0.49 -7.04
C GLY A 89 22.60 0.25 -5.85
N ASP A 90 22.25 1.50 -5.59
CA ASP A 90 22.79 2.31 -4.48
C ASP A 90 22.34 1.77 -3.10
N GLU A 91 21.22 1.05 -3.04
CA GLU A 91 20.68 0.42 -1.82
C GLU A 91 21.10 -1.05 -1.61
N ARG A 92 21.90 -1.60 -2.47
CA ARG A 92 22.19 -3.06 -2.50
C ARG A 92 22.67 -3.63 -1.18
N ASN A 93 23.45 -2.88 -0.42
CA ASN A 93 23.97 -3.31 0.88
C ASN A 93 22.98 -3.14 2.03
N TYR A 94 21.95 -2.30 1.85
CA TYR A 94 20.97 -1.98 2.90
C TYR A 94 19.70 -2.84 2.77
N ALA A 95 19.07 -2.84 1.60
CA ALA A 95 17.73 -3.42 1.41
C ALA A 95 17.53 -4.07 0.04
N GLY A 96 18.59 -4.54 -0.60
CA GLY A 96 18.53 -5.26 -1.86
C GLY A 96 18.44 -4.38 -3.10
N SER A 97 17.74 -4.85 -4.12
CA SER A 97 17.62 -4.23 -5.43
C SER A 97 16.15 -4.14 -5.87
N SER A 98 15.90 -4.08 -7.15
CA SER A 98 14.57 -4.12 -7.74
C SER A 98 14.48 -5.17 -8.83
N PHE A 99 13.30 -5.74 -9.04
CA PHE A 99 13.02 -6.53 -10.25
C PHE A 99 12.82 -5.64 -11.48
N VAL A 100 12.56 -4.35 -11.26
CA VAL A 100 12.45 -3.36 -12.33
C VAL A 100 13.84 -2.97 -12.81
N ASN A 101 13.98 -2.79 -14.11
CA ASN A 101 15.20 -2.29 -14.75
C ASN A 101 14.88 -1.14 -15.71
N LEU A 102 15.92 -0.43 -16.16
CA LEU A 102 15.76 0.79 -16.96
C LEU A 102 15.05 0.56 -18.30
N ASP A 103 15.20 -0.61 -18.91
CA ASP A 103 14.59 -0.94 -20.21
C ASP A 103 13.07 -1.14 -20.13
N MET A 104 12.52 -1.24 -18.93
CA MET A 104 11.08 -1.44 -18.71
C MET A 104 10.26 -0.15 -18.88
N PHE A 105 10.85 1.02 -18.64
CA PHE A 105 10.11 2.28 -18.72
C PHE A 105 9.64 2.56 -20.14
N GLY A 106 8.36 2.95 -20.28
CA GLY A 106 7.69 3.17 -21.54
C GLY A 106 7.32 1.90 -22.33
N ARG A 107 7.58 0.69 -21.80
CA ARG A 107 7.37 -0.57 -22.54
C ARG A 107 6.73 -1.68 -21.74
N TYR A 108 7.01 -1.76 -20.44
CA TYR A 108 6.58 -2.87 -19.60
C TYR A 108 5.15 -2.67 -19.11
N LYS A 109 4.29 -3.63 -19.39
CA LYS A 109 2.97 -3.73 -18.77
C LYS A 109 3.14 -4.22 -17.33
N TYR A 110 3.02 -3.30 -16.38
CA TYR A 110 3.15 -3.56 -14.94
C TYR A 110 1.93 -4.26 -14.35
N GLY A 111 0.77 -3.99 -14.90
CA GLY A 111 -0.49 -4.55 -14.46
C GLY A 111 -1.59 -4.44 -15.51
N SER A 112 -2.83 -4.70 -15.09
CA SER A 112 -4.01 -4.53 -15.94
C SER A 112 -4.18 -3.07 -16.39
N GLU A 113 -4.99 -2.82 -17.40
CA GLU A 113 -5.27 -1.48 -17.91
C GLU A 113 -5.99 -0.56 -16.91
N LYS A 114 -6.51 -1.13 -15.84
CA LYS A 114 -7.14 -0.39 -14.73
C LYS A 114 -6.11 0.19 -13.75
N LEU A 115 -4.85 -0.22 -13.83
CA LEU A 115 -3.80 0.24 -12.93
C LEU A 115 -3.31 1.62 -13.35
N ASN A 116 -3.65 2.63 -12.55
CA ASN A 116 -3.18 4.00 -12.68
C ASN A 116 -2.59 4.48 -11.36
N ILE A 117 -1.27 4.69 -11.33
CA ILE A 117 -0.52 5.12 -10.15
C ILE A 117 0.14 6.45 -10.42
N SER A 118 -0.09 7.41 -9.54
CA SER A 118 0.56 8.72 -9.60
C SER A 118 1.50 8.97 -8.44
N PHE A 119 2.55 9.73 -8.69
CA PHE A 119 3.29 10.51 -7.71
C PHE A 119 2.58 11.86 -7.60
N ASN A 120 1.94 12.16 -6.46
CA ASN A 120 1.10 13.35 -6.33
C ASN A 120 1.42 14.18 -5.07
N PRO A 121 2.51 14.95 -5.07
CA PRO A 121 2.87 15.81 -3.95
C PRO A 121 1.92 17.00 -3.75
N GLU A 122 0.99 17.24 -4.69
CA GLU A 122 -0.01 18.31 -4.65
C GLU A 122 -1.29 17.89 -3.93
N GLN A 123 -1.45 16.60 -3.57
CA GLN A 123 -2.65 16.11 -2.89
C GLN A 123 -2.80 16.75 -1.52
N GLU A 124 -3.85 17.53 -1.35
CA GLU A 124 -4.12 18.25 -0.10
C GLU A 124 -4.29 17.27 1.07
N SER A 125 -3.77 17.64 2.23
CA SER A 125 -3.83 16.88 3.49
C SER A 125 -3.14 15.50 3.51
N GLU A 126 -2.57 15.05 2.43
CA GLU A 126 -1.80 13.81 2.42
C GLU A 126 -0.44 13.99 3.10
N LEU A 127 0.11 12.92 3.68
CA LEU A 127 1.20 13.00 4.64
C LEU A 127 2.52 13.54 4.06
N ALA A 128 2.78 13.33 2.77
CA ALA A 128 3.99 13.77 2.09
C ALA A 128 3.69 14.79 0.97
N SER A 129 2.84 15.78 1.27
CA SER A 129 2.56 16.90 0.35
C SER A 129 3.54 18.03 0.56
N TYR A 130 4.11 18.54 -0.52
CA TYR A 130 5.09 19.64 -0.52
C TYR A 130 5.15 20.34 -1.88
N ASN A 131 5.66 21.57 -1.90
CA ASN A 131 5.80 22.38 -3.13
C ASN A 131 7.12 22.14 -3.86
N PHE A 132 8.17 21.73 -3.12
CA PHE A 132 9.52 21.48 -3.63
C PHE A 132 10.10 20.30 -2.86
N ASP A 133 10.92 19.49 -3.52
CA ASP A 133 11.75 18.52 -2.81
C ASP A 133 12.98 19.19 -2.16
N ASP A 134 13.81 18.43 -1.48
CA ASP A 134 14.94 18.96 -0.72
C ASP A 134 16.10 19.46 -1.61
N ASP A 135 16.07 19.19 -2.91
CA ASP A 135 16.97 19.75 -3.91
C ASP A 135 16.38 20.99 -4.61
N GLY A 136 15.16 21.39 -4.25
CA GLY A 136 14.46 22.55 -4.84
C GLY A 136 13.73 22.24 -6.16
N THR A 137 13.55 20.99 -6.51
CA THR A 137 12.76 20.60 -7.69
C THR A 137 11.27 20.85 -7.43
N PRO A 138 10.58 21.63 -8.30
CA PRO A 138 9.15 21.86 -8.16
C PRO A 138 8.35 20.55 -8.18
N ALA A 139 7.54 20.36 -7.15
CA ALA A 139 6.75 19.16 -6.98
C ALA A 139 5.44 19.24 -7.79
N LYS A 140 5.22 18.28 -8.68
CA LYS A 140 4.05 18.20 -9.54
C LYS A 140 3.55 16.77 -9.67
N LYS A 141 2.23 16.61 -9.81
CA LYS A 141 1.63 15.30 -10.11
C LYS A 141 2.21 14.75 -11.42
N LYS A 142 2.65 13.49 -11.38
CA LYS A 142 3.10 12.72 -12.56
C LYS A 142 2.63 11.28 -12.44
N TYR A 143 2.26 10.66 -13.55
CA TYR A 143 1.97 9.23 -13.57
C TYR A 143 3.26 8.40 -13.55
N LEU A 144 3.33 7.42 -12.66
CA LEU A 144 4.36 6.39 -12.62
C LEU A 144 3.94 5.19 -13.46
N ILE A 145 2.65 4.82 -13.36
CA ILE A 145 2.01 3.78 -14.16
C ILE A 145 0.71 4.37 -14.68
N GLN A 146 0.45 4.24 -15.97
CA GLN A 146 -0.77 4.72 -16.62
C GLN A 146 -1.35 3.63 -17.52
N ASN A 147 -2.63 3.27 -17.33
CA ASN A 147 -3.29 2.18 -18.05
C ASN A 147 -2.45 0.89 -18.04
N GLY A 148 -1.86 0.57 -16.88
CA GLY A 148 -0.99 -0.57 -16.68
C GLY A 148 0.42 -0.47 -17.25
N LEU A 149 0.73 0.56 -18.05
CA LEU A 149 2.06 0.77 -18.61
C LEU A 149 2.95 1.50 -17.61
N LEU A 150 4.15 0.97 -17.38
CA LEU A 150 5.18 1.61 -16.54
C LEU A 150 5.79 2.79 -17.30
N GLU A 151 5.53 4.01 -16.81
CA GLU A 151 5.93 5.25 -17.48
C GLU A 151 7.23 5.84 -16.92
N LYS A 152 7.30 5.99 -15.58
CA LYS A 152 8.37 6.76 -14.93
C LYS A 152 8.85 6.11 -13.66
N PRO A 153 10.16 6.25 -13.33
CA PRO A 153 10.68 5.91 -12.02
C PRO A 153 10.32 6.95 -10.95
N ILE A 154 10.52 6.57 -9.70
CA ILE A 154 10.64 7.49 -8.57
C ILE A 154 12.13 7.86 -8.48
N GLY A 155 12.56 8.83 -9.27
CA GLY A 155 13.94 9.29 -9.36
C GLY A 155 14.03 10.81 -9.20
N SER A 156 14.97 11.25 -8.38
CA SER A 156 15.37 12.65 -8.27
C SER A 156 16.10 13.12 -9.54
N PHE A 157 16.31 14.41 -9.65
CA PHE A 157 17.07 14.98 -10.76
C PHE A 157 18.45 14.29 -10.94
N TYR A 158 19.16 14.00 -9.85
CA TYR A 158 20.50 13.41 -9.91
C TYR A 158 20.50 11.94 -10.34
N SER A 159 19.62 11.14 -9.79
CA SER A 159 19.50 9.72 -10.17
C SER A 159 18.99 9.57 -11.60
N ALA A 160 18.06 10.44 -12.02
CA ALA A 160 17.53 10.47 -13.36
C ALA A 160 18.59 10.85 -14.42
N GLN A 161 19.46 11.81 -14.11
CA GLN A 161 20.60 12.13 -15.01
C GLN A 161 21.54 10.93 -15.18
N ARG A 162 21.83 10.18 -14.11
CA ARG A 162 22.66 8.98 -14.17
C ARG A 162 22.06 7.86 -15.01
N ALA A 163 20.72 7.78 -15.02
CA ALA A 163 19.95 6.73 -15.68
C ALA A 163 19.42 7.12 -17.05
N GLU A 164 19.59 8.38 -17.49
CA GLU A 164 18.97 8.95 -18.69
C GLU A 164 17.45 8.76 -18.71
N GLN A 165 16.82 8.95 -17.53
CA GLN A 165 15.36 8.83 -17.32
C GLN A 165 14.74 10.18 -17.00
N ASP A 166 13.38 10.24 -17.04
CA ASP A 166 12.63 11.37 -16.49
C ASP A 166 12.65 11.34 -14.96
N TYR A 167 12.38 12.46 -14.30
CA TYR A 167 12.43 12.59 -12.84
C TYR A 167 11.12 13.06 -12.24
N VAL A 168 10.96 12.81 -10.95
CA VAL A 168 9.92 13.40 -10.10
C VAL A 168 10.60 14.17 -8.96
N ALA A 169 9.87 15.04 -8.28
CA ALA A 169 10.40 15.78 -7.14
C ALA A 169 10.45 14.87 -5.90
N CYS A 170 11.39 13.94 -5.86
CA CYS A 170 11.45 12.90 -4.83
C CYS A 170 12.75 12.88 -4.03
N SER A 171 13.62 13.85 -4.20
CA SER A 171 14.84 14.01 -3.41
C SER A 171 14.47 14.45 -2.00
N ARG A 172 14.56 13.56 -1.02
CA ARG A 172 14.07 13.84 0.34
C ARG A 172 15.01 13.31 1.41
N ALA A 173 15.17 14.07 2.49
CA ALA A 173 15.94 13.72 3.67
C ALA A 173 15.05 13.68 4.92
N THR A 174 15.41 12.87 5.91
CA THR A 174 14.70 12.83 7.19
C THR A 174 14.85 14.11 8.02
N SER A 175 15.92 14.89 7.81
CA SER A 175 16.16 16.17 8.47
C SER A 175 17.24 16.98 7.74
N TRP A 176 17.35 18.27 8.07
CA TRP A 176 18.22 19.24 7.43
C TRP A 176 19.73 18.89 7.40
N ASN A 177 20.16 18.00 8.29
CA ASN A 177 21.57 17.58 8.40
C ASN A 177 21.84 16.20 7.76
N ARG A 178 20.91 15.71 6.95
CA ARG A 178 21.03 14.44 6.23
C ARG A 178 21.06 14.68 4.73
N PRO A 179 21.85 13.92 3.97
CA PRO A 179 21.80 14.01 2.52
C PRO A 179 20.44 13.50 2.02
N PRO A 180 19.81 14.22 1.07
CA PRO A 180 18.61 13.70 0.41
C PRO A 180 18.95 12.52 -0.51
N ILE A 181 18.03 11.60 -0.62
CA ILE A 181 18.09 10.42 -1.51
C ILE A 181 16.74 10.24 -2.19
N ASP A 182 16.63 9.38 -3.19
CA ASP A 182 15.36 9.09 -3.84
C ASP A 182 14.38 8.47 -2.84
N ARG A 183 13.22 9.08 -2.65
CA ARG A 183 12.21 8.64 -1.69
C ARG A 183 10.83 8.74 -2.28
N MET A 184 9.95 7.80 -1.88
CA MET A 184 8.53 8.00 -2.10
C MET A 184 8.07 9.32 -1.49
N GLY A 185 7.17 10.03 -2.19
CA GLY A 185 6.31 11.08 -1.65
C GLY A 185 4.91 10.52 -1.42
N ASN A 186 3.90 11.15 -2.00
CA ASN A 186 2.56 10.59 -2.09
C ASN A 186 2.48 9.71 -3.34
N ILE A 187 2.29 8.42 -3.15
CA ILE A 187 2.12 7.43 -4.23
C ILE A 187 0.70 6.91 -4.18
N ASN A 188 -0.12 7.32 -5.14
CA ASN A 188 -1.56 7.17 -5.08
C ASN A 188 -2.07 6.27 -6.20
N MET A 189 -3.04 5.44 -5.89
CA MET A 189 -3.88 4.78 -6.87
C MET A 189 -5.03 5.71 -7.24
N GLU A 190 -5.18 6.00 -8.51
CA GLU A 190 -6.29 6.83 -8.98
C GLU A 190 -7.62 6.08 -8.82
N SER A 191 -8.68 6.81 -8.51
CA SER A 191 -10.03 6.23 -8.41
C SER A 191 -10.48 5.64 -9.75
N GLY A 192 -11.20 4.53 -9.66
CA GLY A 192 -11.95 3.97 -10.77
C GLY A 192 -13.38 4.48 -10.82
N ASP A 193 -14.27 3.64 -11.31
CA ASP A 193 -15.68 3.95 -11.55
C ASP A 193 -16.66 2.98 -10.89
N THR A 194 -16.15 2.01 -10.11
CA THR A 194 -16.97 0.90 -9.59
C THR A 194 -17.30 1.12 -8.11
N PRO A 195 -18.57 1.31 -7.73
CA PRO A 195 -18.99 1.37 -6.34
C PRO A 195 -18.62 0.09 -5.58
N LEU A 196 -18.25 0.22 -4.29
CA LEU A 196 -17.86 -0.93 -3.46
C LEU A 196 -18.95 -2.03 -3.42
N SER A 197 -20.22 -1.65 -3.42
CA SER A 197 -21.34 -2.59 -3.45
C SER A 197 -21.39 -3.44 -4.73
N GLU A 198 -21.03 -2.85 -5.87
CA GLU A 198 -20.97 -3.56 -7.15
C GLU A 198 -19.74 -4.49 -7.21
N MET A 199 -18.62 -4.06 -6.63
CA MET A 199 -17.44 -4.90 -6.49
C MET A 199 -17.76 -6.16 -5.67
N ILE A 200 -18.46 -6.00 -4.53
CA ILE A 200 -18.90 -7.15 -3.70
C ILE A 200 -19.87 -8.04 -4.48
N ALA A 201 -20.85 -7.46 -5.16
CA ALA A 201 -21.86 -8.21 -5.93
C ALA A 201 -21.26 -9.01 -7.10
N ALA A 202 -20.09 -8.59 -7.61
CA ALA A 202 -19.40 -9.28 -8.70
C ALA A 202 -18.59 -10.51 -8.23
N VAL A 203 -18.37 -10.70 -6.93
CA VAL A 203 -17.56 -11.78 -6.38
C VAL A 203 -18.42 -13.02 -6.13
N GLU A 204 -18.14 -14.12 -6.83
CA GLU A 204 -18.80 -15.41 -6.58
C GLU A 204 -18.22 -16.12 -5.36
N ASP A 205 -16.88 -16.19 -5.25
CA ASP A 205 -16.16 -16.78 -4.12
C ASP A 205 -14.89 -15.96 -3.81
N GLY A 206 -14.91 -15.21 -2.72
CA GLY A 206 -13.83 -14.31 -2.39
C GLY A 206 -13.75 -13.94 -0.92
N ILE A 207 -12.92 -12.94 -0.66
CA ILE A 207 -12.68 -12.41 0.67
C ILE A 207 -12.40 -10.91 0.61
N LEU A 208 -13.00 -10.13 1.50
CA LEU A 208 -12.57 -8.77 1.81
C LEU A 208 -11.45 -8.83 2.84
N LEU A 209 -10.34 -8.17 2.56
CA LEU A 209 -9.13 -8.08 3.39
C LEU A 209 -8.95 -6.66 3.92
N GLU A 210 -8.89 -6.52 5.24
CA GLU A 210 -8.84 -5.24 5.94
C GLU A 210 -7.68 -5.19 6.93
N THR A 211 -7.05 -4.04 7.00
CA THR A 211 -6.06 -3.63 7.99
C THR A 211 -4.82 -4.53 8.05
N ASN A 212 -3.68 -3.95 7.71
CA ASN A 212 -2.41 -4.69 7.74
C ASN A 212 -2.03 -5.13 9.16
N ASN A 213 -1.62 -6.40 9.27
CA ASN A 213 -1.08 -6.98 10.50
C ASN A 213 0.41 -7.36 10.36
N SER A 214 0.79 -7.86 9.19
CA SER A 214 2.17 -8.28 8.93
C SER A 214 2.48 -8.24 7.44
N TRP A 215 3.76 -8.11 7.12
CA TRP A 215 4.21 -8.18 5.74
C TRP A 215 5.62 -8.77 5.63
N SER A 216 5.86 -9.40 4.50
CA SER A 216 7.17 -9.87 4.07
C SER A 216 7.27 -9.72 2.56
N ILE A 217 8.42 -9.24 2.10
CA ILE A 217 8.71 -9.09 0.69
C ILE A 217 10.20 -9.37 0.46
N ASP A 218 10.56 -9.95 -0.69
CA ASP A 218 11.95 -10.24 -1.01
C ASP A 218 12.76 -8.99 -1.37
N ASP A 219 14.07 -9.13 -1.38
CA ASP A 219 15.01 -8.02 -1.66
C ASP A 219 14.82 -7.40 -3.05
N TYR A 220 14.27 -8.15 -4.00
CA TYR A 220 13.93 -7.67 -5.33
C TYR A 220 12.55 -7.04 -5.45
N ARG A 221 11.75 -7.04 -4.35
CA ARG A 221 10.38 -6.53 -4.31
C ARG A 221 9.41 -7.26 -5.25
N ASN A 222 9.70 -8.51 -5.54
CA ASN A 222 8.93 -9.32 -6.50
C ASN A 222 8.05 -10.40 -5.85
N LYS A 223 8.47 -10.99 -4.71
CA LYS A 223 7.69 -12.01 -3.99
C LYS A 223 7.25 -11.46 -2.65
N PHE A 224 5.96 -11.49 -2.41
CA PHE A 224 5.40 -10.95 -1.17
C PHE A 224 4.40 -11.90 -0.50
N GLN A 225 4.24 -11.69 0.81
CA GLN A 225 3.21 -12.28 1.64
C GLN A 225 2.77 -11.22 2.65
N PHE A 226 1.46 -10.92 2.67
CA PHE A 226 0.89 -9.94 3.59
C PHE A 226 -0.21 -10.57 4.42
N GLY A 227 -0.28 -10.19 5.71
CA GLY A 227 -1.31 -10.59 6.63
C GLY A 227 -2.20 -9.41 7.01
N CYS A 228 -3.49 -9.69 7.19
CA CYS A 228 -4.49 -8.70 7.58
C CYS A 228 -5.08 -9.06 8.95
N GLU A 229 -5.61 -8.03 9.64
CA GLU A 229 -6.28 -8.24 10.94
C GLU A 229 -7.62 -8.97 10.77
N LYS A 230 -8.37 -8.65 9.71
CA LYS A 230 -9.73 -9.16 9.47
C LYS A 230 -9.92 -9.58 8.02
N GLY A 231 -10.57 -10.71 7.84
CA GLY A 231 -11.13 -11.13 6.56
C GLY A 231 -12.63 -11.31 6.68
N THR A 232 -13.38 -10.88 5.67
CA THR A 232 -14.82 -11.19 5.57
C THR A 232 -15.05 -11.98 4.29
N LEU A 233 -15.57 -13.19 4.42
CA LEU A 233 -15.88 -14.04 3.28
C LEU A 233 -16.98 -13.42 2.41
N ILE A 234 -16.81 -13.48 1.10
CA ILE A 234 -17.83 -13.09 0.12
C ILE A 234 -18.23 -14.34 -0.64
N LYS A 235 -19.54 -14.58 -0.75
CA LYS A 235 -20.10 -15.71 -1.47
C LYS A 235 -21.34 -15.26 -2.21
N ASP A 236 -21.41 -15.54 -3.51
CA ASP A 236 -22.53 -15.19 -4.37
C ASP A 236 -22.94 -13.70 -4.25
N GLY A 237 -21.94 -12.80 -4.24
CA GLY A 237 -22.14 -11.36 -4.15
C GLY A 237 -22.54 -10.82 -2.77
N GLU A 238 -22.45 -11.61 -1.71
CA GLU A 238 -22.86 -11.21 -0.37
C GLU A 238 -21.74 -11.45 0.67
N MET A 239 -21.61 -10.52 1.62
CA MET A 239 -20.79 -10.70 2.82
C MET A 239 -21.36 -11.81 3.69
N LYS A 240 -20.55 -12.77 4.11
CA LYS A 240 -21.01 -13.93 4.90
C LYS A 240 -20.46 -13.89 6.33
N GLY A 241 -19.34 -14.47 6.59
CA GLY A 241 -18.77 -14.59 7.93
C GLY A 241 -17.36 -14.03 8.01
N VAL A 242 -17.00 -13.58 9.22
CA VAL A 242 -15.64 -13.11 9.51
C VAL A 242 -14.71 -14.30 9.69
N VAL A 243 -13.47 -14.15 9.22
CA VAL A 243 -12.37 -15.09 9.43
C VAL A 243 -11.16 -14.36 10.02
N LYS A 244 -10.41 -15.06 10.86
CA LYS A 244 -9.20 -14.54 11.48
C LYS A 244 -7.94 -14.98 10.75
N ASN A 245 -6.84 -14.27 11.01
CA ASN A 245 -5.51 -14.52 10.44
C ASN A 245 -5.50 -14.65 8.90
N PRO A 246 -6.23 -13.82 8.16
CA PRO A 246 -6.19 -13.89 6.71
C PRO A 246 -4.85 -13.38 6.20
N ASN A 247 -4.22 -14.17 5.33
CA ASN A 247 -3.00 -13.79 4.62
C ASN A 247 -3.22 -13.98 3.12
N TYR A 248 -2.48 -13.23 2.33
CA TYR A 248 -2.39 -13.45 0.88
C TYR A 248 -0.96 -13.28 0.41
N ARG A 249 -0.64 -13.91 -0.71
CA ARG A 249 0.69 -13.86 -1.30
C ARG A 249 0.66 -13.83 -2.81
N GLY A 250 1.74 -13.38 -3.41
CA GLY A 250 1.84 -13.31 -4.85
C GLY A 250 3.23 -12.97 -5.36
N ILE A 251 3.30 -12.94 -6.67
CA ILE A 251 4.44 -12.40 -7.44
C ILE A 251 4.01 -11.04 -7.95
N THR A 252 4.75 -9.99 -7.64
CA THR A 252 4.39 -8.60 -8.00
C THR A 252 4.05 -8.45 -9.49
N LYS A 253 4.88 -9.07 -10.35
CA LYS A 253 4.67 -9.06 -11.81
C LYS A 253 3.36 -9.67 -12.27
N GLU A 254 2.81 -10.61 -11.49
CA GLU A 254 1.56 -11.33 -11.83
C GLU A 254 0.36 -10.70 -11.11
N PHE A 255 0.56 -10.32 -9.85
CA PHE A 255 -0.49 -9.80 -8.98
C PHE A 255 -1.23 -8.60 -9.59
N TRP A 256 -0.50 -7.60 -10.09
CA TRP A 256 -1.12 -6.40 -10.65
C TRP A 256 -1.84 -6.64 -11.99
N HIS A 257 -1.53 -7.72 -12.70
CA HIS A 257 -2.31 -8.14 -13.87
C HIS A 257 -3.69 -8.70 -13.51
N ASN A 258 -3.83 -9.20 -12.28
CA ASN A 258 -5.08 -9.74 -11.75
C ASN A 258 -6.02 -8.64 -11.18
N LEU A 259 -5.64 -7.37 -11.25
CA LEU A 259 -6.50 -6.25 -10.87
C LEU A 259 -7.71 -6.17 -11.82
N ALA A 260 -8.88 -6.55 -11.31
CA ALA A 260 -10.12 -6.66 -12.07
C ALA A 260 -11.00 -5.41 -11.97
N MET A 261 -11.07 -4.78 -10.77
CA MET A 261 -11.87 -3.58 -10.52
C MET A 261 -11.14 -2.62 -9.60
N VAL A 262 -11.37 -1.33 -9.81
CA VAL A 262 -10.88 -0.24 -8.98
C VAL A 262 -12.08 0.56 -8.49
N GLY A 263 -12.16 0.77 -7.20
CA GLY A 263 -13.25 1.48 -6.56
C GLY A 263 -13.34 2.94 -6.97
N ASP A 264 -14.53 3.48 -6.87
CA ASP A 264 -14.82 4.89 -7.11
C ASP A 264 -14.43 5.78 -5.91
N GLU A 265 -14.70 7.08 -6.01
CA GLU A 265 -14.43 8.08 -4.97
C GLU A 265 -15.10 7.75 -3.63
N SER A 266 -16.18 6.98 -3.59
CA SER A 266 -16.88 6.63 -2.35
C SER A 266 -16.07 5.69 -1.44
N SER A 267 -15.16 4.91 -2.02
CA SER A 267 -14.22 4.04 -1.30
C SER A 267 -12.81 4.63 -1.19
N TYR A 268 -12.56 5.80 -1.78
CA TYR A 268 -11.23 6.43 -1.78
C TYR A 268 -10.86 6.96 -0.40
N SER A 269 -9.67 6.64 0.06
CA SER A 269 -9.16 7.06 1.36
C SER A 269 -7.76 7.64 1.25
N ILE A 270 -7.55 8.82 1.88
CA ILE A 270 -6.23 9.43 2.03
C ILE A 270 -5.58 8.87 3.29
N LEU A 271 -4.49 8.19 3.13
CA LEU A 271 -3.79 7.44 4.17
C LEU A 271 -2.29 7.72 4.10
N GLY A 272 -1.48 7.09 4.95
CA GLY A 272 -0.04 7.25 4.90
C GLY A 272 0.70 6.39 5.90
N THR A 273 2.02 6.37 5.80
CA THR A 273 2.91 5.73 6.77
C THR A 273 3.96 6.71 7.27
N ALA A 274 4.15 6.74 8.59
CA ALA A 274 5.13 7.61 9.24
C ALA A 274 6.54 7.00 9.31
N ASN A 275 6.72 5.73 8.93
CA ASN A 275 7.92 4.95 9.19
C ASN A 275 8.44 4.23 7.94
N CYS A 276 8.62 4.96 6.84
CA CYS A 276 9.27 4.39 5.66
C CYS A 276 10.79 4.48 5.82
N GLY A 277 11.44 3.33 6.03
CA GLY A 277 12.89 3.23 6.15
C GLY A 277 13.58 2.99 4.82
N LYS A 278 14.73 3.61 4.60
CA LYS A 278 15.60 3.40 3.44
C LYS A 278 17.06 3.74 3.78
N GLY A 279 18.00 3.20 3.06
CA GLY A 279 19.45 3.51 3.06
C GLY A 279 19.93 3.85 1.64
N GLU A 280 21.15 4.13 1.39
CA GLU A 280 22.18 4.58 2.33
C GLU A 280 22.40 6.07 2.18
N PRO A 281 22.52 6.82 3.24
CA PRO A 281 22.54 6.42 4.66
C PRO A 281 21.12 6.15 5.20
N ASN A 282 21.01 5.27 6.23
CA ASN A 282 19.74 4.88 6.84
C ASN A 282 18.92 6.09 7.31
N GLN A 283 17.71 6.22 6.84
CA GLN A 283 16.78 7.31 7.09
C GLN A 283 15.34 6.80 7.15
N THR A 284 14.51 7.45 7.96
CA THR A 284 13.06 7.18 8.02
C THR A 284 12.31 8.45 7.68
N ILE A 285 11.34 8.37 6.77
CA ILE A 285 10.50 9.51 6.38
C ILE A 285 9.01 9.16 6.38
N PHE A 286 8.21 10.20 6.25
CA PHE A 286 6.76 10.11 6.02
C PHE A 286 6.45 9.92 4.54
N VAL A 287 5.49 9.03 4.25
CA VAL A 287 5.01 8.74 2.90
C VAL A 287 3.50 8.75 2.89
N GLY A 288 2.89 9.40 1.91
CA GLY A 288 1.45 9.38 1.68
C GLY A 288 1.03 8.28 0.71
N HIS A 289 -0.15 7.74 0.93
CA HIS A 289 -0.80 6.84 -0.01
C HIS A 289 -2.30 7.08 0.02
N ALA A 290 -2.86 7.41 -1.11
CA ALA A 290 -4.31 7.49 -1.26
C ALA A 290 -4.75 6.42 -2.26
N THR A 291 -5.85 5.73 -1.96
CA THR A 291 -6.31 4.62 -2.77
C THR A 291 -7.78 4.31 -2.51
N PRO A 292 -8.54 3.85 -3.51
CA PRO A 292 -9.82 3.18 -3.30
C PRO A 292 -9.63 1.71 -2.93
N SER A 293 -10.73 1.02 -2.64
CA SER A 293 -10.76 -0.45 -2.59
C SER A 293 -10.47 -1.04 -3.97
N CYS A 294 -9.78 -2.20 -4.00
CA CYS A 294 -9.40 -2.86 -5.26
C CYS A 294 -9.75 -4.35 -5.24
N LEU A 295 -10.34 -4.83 -6.33
CA LEU A 295 -10.66 -6.25 -6.52
C LEU A 295 -9.61 -6.92 -7.40
N PHE A 296 -9.03 -7.98 -6.88
CA PHE A 296 -8.08 -8.85 -7.59
C PHE A 296 -8.67 -10.24 -7.74
N ILE A 297 -8.50 -10.86 -8.89
CA ILE A 297 -8.95 -12.22 -9.15
C ILE A 297 -7.83 -13.25 -8.96
N ASP A 298 -8.19 -14.49 -8.65
CA ASP A 298 -7.27 -15.65 -8.58
C ASP A 298 -6.08 -15.44 -7.60
N ILE A 299 -6.33 -14.93 -6.43
CA ILE A 299 -5.32 -14.65 -5.40
C ILE A 299 -5.18 -15.84 -4.44
N ASP A 300 -3.94 -16.19 -4.13
CA ASP A 300 -3.60 -17.24 -3.15
C ASP A 300 -3.78 -16.68 -1.73
N VAL A 301 -4.87 -17.10 -1.08
CA VAL A 301 -5.28 -16.69 0.27
C VAL A 301 -5.13 -17.87 1.22
N PHE A 302 -4.69 -17.64 2.46
CA PHE A 302 -4.51 -18.68 3.46
C PHE A 302 -4.60 -18.15 4.89
N GLY A 303 -4.90 -19.04 5.84
CA GLY A 303 -4.87 -18.73 7.26
C GLY A 303 -3.45 -18.77 7.82
N GLY A 304 -3.11 -17.82 8.70
CA GLY A 304 -1.91 -17.91 9.53
C GLY A 304 -2.08 -18.96 10.65
N GLU A 305 -0.95 -19.46 11.17
CA GLU A 305 -0.90 -20.31 12.37
C GLU A 305 -1.05 -19.49 13.65
#